data_e4c3d1f3f6838d721af07dd6f0fa0f8d
#
_entry.id   e4c3d1f3f6838d721af07dd6f0fa0f8d
#
_cell.length_a   1.000
_cell.length_b   1.000
_cell.length_c   1.000
_cell.angle_alpha   90.00
_cell.angle_beta   90.00
_cell.angle_gamma   90.00
#
_symmetry.space_group_name_H-M   'P 1'
#
loop_
_entity.id
_entity.type
_entity.pdbx_description
1 polymer ?
#
loop_
_entity_poly.entity_id
_entity_poly.type
_entity_poly.pdbx_seq_one_letter_code
_entity_poly.pdbx_strand_id
1 'polypeptide(L)'
;ALSLPLYPCDNVDFQVTTYYSNICPNGAYQGYGAPKGNFAITMALAELAEQLQIDQLEIIERNRVHEGQELKILGAIGEGKAPTSVPSAASCALEEILRQGREMIQWSSPKPQNGDWHIGRGVAIIMQKSGIPDIDQANCMIKLESDGTFIVHSGGADIGTGLDTVVTKLAAEVLHCPAQDVHVISGDTDHALFDKGAYASSGTCFSGNAARLAAENLREKILFHGAQMLGEPVADVQLATPGVVRGKKGEVSFGDIAHKGETG
;
A
#
# COMPACT_ATOMS: atom_id res chain seq x y z
N ALA A 1 6.03 10.57 16.40
CA ALA A 1 4.64 10.17 16.76
C ALA A 1 4.25 8.82 16.15
N LEU A 2 4.52 8.56 14.86
CA LEU A 2 4.09 7.32 14.18
C LEU A 2 4.70 6.02 14.74
N SER A 3 5.77 6.09 15.51
CA SER A 3 6.37 4.92 16.19
C SER A 3 5.70 4.56 17.50
N LEU A 4 4.95 5.48 18.12
CA LEU A 4 4.33 5.24 19.43
C LEU A 4 3.30 4.09 19.45
N PRO A 5 2.47 3.88 18.41
CA PRO A 5 1.54 2.76 18.40
C PRO A 5 2.18 1.37 18.42
N LEU A 6 3.46 1.28 18.04
CA LEU A 6 4.21 0.01 18.07
C LEU A 6 4.48 -0.50 19.48
N TYR A 7 4.54 0.42 20.45
CA TYR A 7 4.81 0.15 21.86
C TYR A 7 3.67 0.74 22.69
N PRO A 8 2.53 0.06 22.79
CA PRO A 8 1.33 0.59 23.46
C PRO A 8 1.63 0.97 24.91
N CYS A 9 1.23 2.16 25.28
CA CYS A 9 1.30 2.70 26.61
C CYS A 9 0.04 3.49 26.91
N ASP A 10 -0.57 3.30 28.08
CA ASP A 10 -1.80 3.99 28.45
C ASP A 10 -1.59 5.46 28.81
N ASN A 11 -0.39 5.83 29.22
CA ASN A 11 -0.03 7.19 29.62
C ASN A 11 1.16 7.67 28.81
N VAL A 12 0.93 8.58 27.88
CA VAL A 12 1.97 9.15 27.00
C VAL A 12 1.97 10.65 27.11
N ASP A 13 3.10 11.24 27.45
CA ASP A 13 3.39 12.66 27.23
C ASP A 13 4.44 12.77 26.11
N PHE A 14 4.03 13.34 24.99
CA PHE A 14 4.88 13.46 23.79
C PHE A 14 5.01 14.92 23.39
N GLN A 15 6.22 15.46 23.55
CA GLN A 15 6.56 16.82 23.20
C GLN A 15 7.63 16.85 22.11
N VAL A 16 7.44 17.69 21.11
CA VAL A 16 8.38 17.92 20.01
C VAL A 16 8.59 19.40 19.80
N THR A 17 9.84 19.80 19.76
CA THR A 17 10.23 21.17 19.40
C THR A 17 11.10 21.15 18.14
N THR A 18 10.69 21.91 17.14
CA THR A 18 11.46 22.05 15.89
C THR A 18 12.33 23.28 15.96
N TYR A 19 13.60 23.11 15.65
CA TYR A 19 14.58 24.18 15.63
C TYR A 19 15.17 24.37 14.24
N TYR A 20 15.49 25.62 13.91
CA TYR A 20 16.39 25.90 12.79
C TYR A 20 17.83 25.54 13.18
N SER A 21 18.58 25.06 12.23
CA SER A 21 19.99 24.70 12.42
C SER A 21 20.81 25.01 11.15
N ASN A 22 22.15 24.97 11.26
CA ASN A 22 23.06 25.27 10.17
C ASN A 22 23.29 24.08 9.21
N ILE A 23 22.46 23.06 9.28
CA ILE A 23 22.48 21.92 8.35
C ILE A 23 21.41 22.08 7.26
N CYS A 24 21.49 21.29 6.20
CA CYS A 24 20.45 21.24 5.19
C CYS A 24 19.08 21.03 5.84
N PRO A 25 18.03 21.73 5.37
CA PRO A 25 16.69 21.56 5.90
C PRO A 25 16.23 20.10 5.80
N ASN A 26 15.71 19.60 6.90
CA ASN A 26 15.10 18.27 6.93
C ASN A 26 13.63 18.39 6.56
N GLY A 27 13.10 17.43 5.82
CA GLY A 27 11.72 17.40 5.41
C GLY A 27 11.15 15.99 5.37
N ALA A 28 9.97 15.88 4.79
CA ALA A 28 9.36 14.61 4.46
C ALA A 28 10.17 13.96 3.33
N TYR A 29 10.61 12.75 3.57
CA TYR A 29 11.33 11.91 2.64
C TYR A 29 10.90 10.47 2.90
N GLN A 30 11.03 9.57 1.99
CA GLN A 30 10.61 8.16 2.07
C GLN A 30 10.20 7.69 3.48
N GLY A 31 8.90 7.46 3.72
CA GLY A 31 8.34 7.11 5.02
C GLY A 31 7.83 8.29 5.88
N TYR A 32 7.82 9.54 5.35
CA TYR A 32 7.15 10.71 5.97
C TYR A 32 7.45 10.89 7.47
N GLY A 33 8.74 10.87 7.85
CA GLY A 33 9.18 11.03 9.24
C GLY A 33 9.05 9.78 10.11
N ALA A 34 8.38 8.72 9.72
CA ALA A 34 8.36 7.45 10.44
C ALA A 34 9.78 6.88 10.67
N PRO A 35 10.71 6.87 9.70
CA PRO A 35 12.07 6.41 9.95
C PRO A 35 12.77 7.16 11.07
N LYS A 36 12.60 8.49 11.15
CA LYS A 36 13.21 9.32 12.21
C LYS A 36 12.67 8.97 13.59
N GLY A 37 11.35 8.83 13.72
CA GLY A 37 10.72 8.47 15.00
C GLY A 37 11.03 7.03 15.42
N ASN A 38 11.01 6.10 14.45
CA ASN A 38 11.35 4.70 14.74
C ASN A 38 12.83 4.54 15.10
N PHE A 39 13.73 5.29 14.46
CA PHE A 39 15.14 5.30 14.84
C PHE A 39 15.31 5.75 16.30
N ALA A 40 14.71 6.88 16.68
CA ALA A 40 14.84 7.42 18.03
C ALA A 40 14.35 6.43 19.10
N ILE A 41 13.16 5.84 18.92
CA ILE A 41 12.61 4.91 19.92
C ILE A 41 13.37 3.58 19.94
N THR A 42 13.83 3.10 18.78
CA THR A 42 14.61 1.86 18.69
C THR A 42 15.95 2.01 19.38
N MET A 43 16.63 3.14 19.19
CA MET A 43 17.90 3.42 19.88
C MET A 43 17.72 3.52 21.39
N ALA A 44 16.68 4.21 21.86
CA ALA A 44 16.37 4.31 23.28
C ALA A 44 16.09 2.92 23.90
N LEU A 45 15.35 2.06 23.19
CA LEU A 45 15.11 0.67 23.65
C LEU A 45 16.38 -0.18 23.63
N ALA A 46 17.28 0.02 22.66
CA ALA A 46 18.54 -0.68 22.58
C ALA A 46 19.46 -0.30 23.77
N GLU A 47 19.56 1.00 24.07
CA GLU A 47 20.33 1.51 25.22
C GLU A 47 19.75 1.02 26.56
N LEU A 48 18.40 1.01 26.65
CA LEU A 48 17.72 0.48 27.83
C LEU A 48 17.97 -1.02 28.02
N ALA A 49 17.93 -1.80 26.94
CA ALA A 49 18.22 -3.23 26.94
C ALA A 49 19.67 -3.49 27.47
N GLU A 50 20.63 -2.70 26.99
CA GLU A 50 22.03 -2.78 27.44
C GLU A 50 22.16 -2.47 28.93
N GLN A 51 21.52 -1.41 29.41
CA GLN A 51 21.56 -1.05 30.84
C GLN A 51 20.88 -2.10 31.72
N LEU A 52 19.82 -2.72 31.26
CA LEU A 52 19.10 -3.78 31.96
C LEU A 52 19.77 -5.17 31.81
N GLN A 53 20.77 -5.27 30.95
CA GLN A 53 21.45 -6.53 30.60
C GLN A 53 20.48 -7.60 30.06
N ILE A 54 19.51 -7.16 29.29
CA ILE A 54 18.57 -8.03 28.55
C ILE A 54 18.80 -7.93 27.05
N ASP A 55 18.34 -8.94 26.30
CA ASP A 55 18.46 -8.95 24.86
C ASP A 55 17.56 -7.88 24.23
N GLN A 56 18.06 -7.16 23.21
CA GLN A 56 17.29 -6.12 22.50
C GLN A 56 16.02 -6.68 21.87
N LEU A 57 16.07 -7.88 21.32
CA LEU A 57 14.88 -8.51 20.75
C LEU A 57 13.86 -8.84 21.84
N GLU A 58 14.31 -9.27 23.01
CA GLU A 58 13.45 -9.57 24.14
C GLU A 58 12.69 -8.34 24.65
N ILE A 59 13.34 -7.16 24.74
CA ILE A 59 12.65 -5.94 25.16
C ILE A 59 11.59 -5.50 24.14
N ILE A 60 11.85 -5.72 22.86
CA ILE A 60 10.88 -5.46 21.78
C ILE A 60 9.71 -6.43 21.89
N GLU A 61 9.97 -7.74 22.02
CA GLU A 61 8.94 -8.77 22.12
C GLU A 61 7.99 -8.57 23.32
N ARG A 62 8.52 -8.11 24.44
CA ARG A 62 7.73 -7.84 25.66
C ARG A 62 6.81 -6.61 25.54
N ASN A 63 7.19 -5.63 24.72
CA ASN A 63 6.52 -4.33 24.69
C ASN A 63 5.79 -4.03 23.39
N ARG A 64 5.97 -4.84 22.35
CA ARG A 64 5.35 -4.60 21.05
C ARG A 64 3.82 -4.72 21.06
N VAL A 65 3.21 -4.09 20.09
CA VAL A 65 1.78 -4.27 19.81
C VAL A 65 1.47 -5.71 19.41
N HIS A 66 0.28 -6.18 19.78
CA HIS A 66 -0.26 -7.49 19.43
C HIS A 66 -1.51 -7.34 18.57
N GLU A 67 -1.84 -8.40 17.82
CA GLU A 67 -3.09 -8.46 17.07
C GLU A 67 -4.30 -8.29 18.00
N GLY A 68 -5.30 -7.53 17.56
CA GLY A 68 -6.49 -7.19 18.33
C GLY A 68 -6.31 -6.07 19.35
N GLN A 69 -5.09 -5.64 19.64
CA GLN A 69 -4.83 -4.61 20.64
C GLN A 69 -5.30 -3.22 20.18
N GLU A 70 -5.96 -2.49 21.06
CA GLU A 70 -6.36 -1.10 20.81
C GLU A 70 -5.16 -0.17 20.72
N LEU A 71 -5.16 0.68 19.71
CA LEU A 71 -4.11 1.66 19.43
C LEU A 71 -4.57 3.06 19.89
N LYS A 72 -4.78 3.24 21.19
CA LYS A 72 -5.37 4.44 21.80
C LYS A 72 -4.69 5.74 21.37
N ILE A 73 -3.36 5.72 21.23
CA ILE A 73 -2.57 6.88 20.82
C ILE A 73 -2.93 7.40 19.42
N LEU A 74 -3.44 6.55 18.52
CA LEU A 74 -3.82 6.96 17.17
C LEU A 74 -4.97 7.97 17.14
N GLY A 75 -5.78 8.01 18.18
CA GLY A 75 -6.81 9.04 18.34
C GLY A 75 -6.27 10.43 18.65
N ALA A 76 -5.04 10.52 19.16
CA ALA A 76 -4.39 11.76 19.55
C ALA A 76 -3.28 12.24 18.61
N ILE A 77 -2.86 11.38 17.66
CA ILE A 77 -1.76 11.68 16.74
C ILE A 77 -2.19 11.48 15.29
N GLY A 78 -1.60 12.25 14.39
CA GLY A 78 -1.84 12.16 12.95
C GLY A 78 -2.42 13.44 12.36
N GLU A 79 -2.68 13.39 11.06
CA GLU A 79 -3.33 14.44 10.29
C GLU A 79 -4.76 14.00 9.94
N GLY A 80 -5.62 14.95 9.59
CA GLY A 80 -7.03 14.69 9.30
C GLY A 80 -7.90 14.66 10.54
N LYS A 81 -9.13 14.14 10.41
CA LYS A 81 -10.06 14.01 11.52
C LYS A 81 -9.65 12.86 12.45
N ALA A 82 -9.86 13.09 13.74
CA ALA A 82 -9.73 12.01 14.71
C ALA A 82 -10.70 10.85 14.36
N PRO A 83 -10.27 9.59 14.50
CA PRO A 83 -11.15 8.45 14.25
C PRO A 83 -12.34 8.47 15.21
N THR A 84 -13.51 8.07 14.73
CA THR A 84 -14.76 8.00 15.51
C THR A 84 -14.74 6.86 16.55
N SER A 85 -13.83 5.92 16.41
CA SER A 85 -13.60 4.83 17.36
C SER A 85 -12.10 4.60 17.50
N VAL A 86 -11.68 4.04 18.64
CA VAL A 86 -10.27 3.66 18.83
C VAL A 86 -9.93 2.55 17.85
N PRO A 87 -8.96 2.75 16.94
CA PRO A 87 -8.54 1.69 16.02
C PRO A 87 -7.82 0.59 16.77
N SER A 88 -7.90 -0.63 16.25
CA SER A 88 -7.14 -1.78 16.74
C SER A 88 -6.15 -2.29 15.69
N ALA A 89 -5.15 -3.04 16.14
CA ALA A 89 -4.27 -3.81 15.27
C ALA A 89 -5.01 -5.05 14.73
N ALA A 90 -5.89 -4.85 13.74
CA ALA A 90 -6.75 -5.90 13.19
C ALA A 90 -5.99 -7.08 12.58
N SER A 91 -4.74 -6.86 12.17
CA SER A 91 -3.80 -7.89 11.67
C SER A 91 -2.40 -7.51 12.10
N CYS A 92 -1.64 -8.44 12.66
CA CYS A 92 -0.30 -8.18 13.16
C CYS A 92 0.59 -9.44 13.07
N ALA A 93 1.44 -9.51 12.05
CA ALA A 93 2.37 -10.60 11.85
C ALA A 93 3.74 -10.40 12.54
N LEU A 94 3.88 -9.42 13.45
CA LEU A 94 5.17 -9.08 14.08
C LEU A 94 5.81 -10.27 14.80
N GLU A 95 5.02 -11.12 15.46
CA GLU A 95 5.53 -12.31 16.14
C GLU A 95 6.24 -13.25 15.19
N GLU A 96 5.60 -13.58 14.10
CA GLU A 96 6.15 -14.47 13.07
C GLU A 96 7.36 -13.84 12.37
N ILE A 97 7.29 -12.55 12.06
CA ILE A 97 8.39 -11.80 11.42
C ILE A 97 9.63 -11.77 12.34
N LEU A 98 9.44 -11.50 13.61
CA LEU A 98 10.55 -11.50 14.59
C LEU A 98 11.14 -12.89 14.78
N ARG A 99 10.30 -13.94 14.84
CA ARG A 99 10.75 -15.32 14.91
C ARG A 99 11.59 -15.72 13.70
N GLN A 100 11.08 -15.50 12.49
CA GLN A 100 11.80 -15.80 11.25
C GLN A 100 13.08 -14.96 11.13
N GLY A 101 13.00 -13.66 11.41
CA GLY A 101 14.16 -12.77 11.37
C GLY A 101 15.27 -13.23 12.34
N ARG A 102 14.90 -13.63 13.56
CA ARG A 102 15.83 -14.20 14.56
C ARG A 102 16.60 -15.41 14.01
N GLU A 103 15.88 -16.33 13.37
CA GLU A 103 16.46 -17.53 12.77
C GLU A 103 17.36 -17.19 11.58
N MET A 104 16.88 -16.37 10.65
CA MET A 104 17.58 -16.03 9.40
C MET A 104 18.93 -15.35 9.64
N ILE A 105 19.01 -14.41 10.59
CA ILE A 105 20.26 -13.70 10.91
C ILE A 105 21.07 -14.42 11.99
N GLN A 106 20.61 -15.57 12.47
CA GLN A 106 21.26 -16.32 13.55
C GLN A 106 21.51 -15.43 14.77
N TRP A 107 20.47 -14.75 15.26
CA TRP A 107 20.55 -13.70 16.29
C TRP A 107 21.39 -14.09 17.50
N SER A 108 21.19 -15.27 18.04
CA SER A 108 21.85 -15.78 19.26
C SER A 108 23.22 -16.42 19.01
N SER A 109 23.64 -16.55 17.76
CA SER A 109 24.94 -17.17 17.45
C SER A 109 26.10 -16.18 17.66
N PRO A 110 27.30 -16.62 17.93
CA PRO A 110 28.48 -15.76 17.97
C PRO A 110 28.60 -14.96 16.66
N LYS A 111 29.02 -13.70 16.81
CA LYS A 111 29.25 -12.86 15.62
C LYS A 111 30.49 -13.38 14.88
N PRO A 112 30.41 -13.57 13.54
CA PRO A 112 31.59 -13.99 12.79
C PRO A 112 32.68 -12.93 12.91
N GLN A 113 33.92 -13.39 13.11
CA GLN A 113 35.11 -12.53 12.99
C GLN A 113 35.69 -12.71 11.61
N ASN A 114 35.92 -11.63 10.88
CA ASN A 114 36.45 -11.65 9.53
C ASN A 114 37.53 -10.57 9.37
N GLY A 115 38.73 -10.86 9.82
CA GLY A 115 39.87 -9.94 9.77
C GLY A 115 39.56 -8.62 10.49
N ASP A 116 39.72 -7.51 9.80
CA ASP A 116 39.51 -6.15 10.31
C ASP A 116 38.03 -5.73 10.33
N TRP A 117 37.11 -6.58 9.88
CA TRP A 117 35.67 -6.27 9.84
C TRP A 117 35.00 -6.52 11.19
N HIS A 118 34.27 -5.50 11.64
CA HIS A 118 33.41 -5.59 12.82
C HIS A 118 31.96 -5.75 12.41
N ILE A 119 31.32 -6.83 12.86
CA ILE A 119 29.95 -7.18 12.51
C ILE A 119 29.02 -6.88 13.68
N GLY A 120 28.03 -6.02 13.45
CA GLY A 120 26.95 -5.75 14.38
C GLY A 120 25.65 -6.41 13.93
N ARG A 121 24.78 -6.76 14.86
CA ARG A 121 23.38 -7.12 14.62
C ARG A 121 22.50 -6.15 15.39
N GLY A 122 21.40 -5.77 14.77
CA GLY A 122 20.40 -4.94 15.40
C GLY A 122 19.02 -5.32 14.89
N VAL A 123 17.99 -5.01 15.66
CA VAL A 123 16.59 -5.24 15.32
C VAL A 123 15.79 -3.97 15.55
N ALA A 124 14.88 -3.68 14.62
CA ALA A 124 13.90 -2.62 14.75
C ALA A 124 12.56 -3.09 14.20
N ILE A 125 11.49 -2.72 14.85
CA ILE A 125 10.16 -2.79 14.27
C ILE A 125 9.73 -1.38 13.87
N ILE A 126 9.04 -1.28 12.74
CA ILE A 126 8.62 -0.01 12.18
C ILE A 126 7.14 -0.04 11.82
N MET A 127 6.52 1.12 11.83
CA MET A 127 5.14 1.33 11.42
C MET A 127 5.05 2.57 10.56
N GLN A 128 4.29 2.47 9.47
CA GLN A 128 3.95 3.59 8.61
C GLN A 128 2.44 3.58 8.36
N LYS A 129 1.83 4.74 8.52
CA LYS A 129 0.42 4.96 8.15
C LYS A 129 0.34 5.24 6.65
N SER A 130 -0.66 4.69 5.97
CA SER A 130 -0.96 4.97 4.56
C SER A 130 -2.20 5.82 4.44
N GLY A 131 -2.07 6.95 3.72
CA GLY A 131 -3.14 7.88 3.44
C GLY A 131 -3.57 8.74 4.63
N ILE A 132 -4.29 9.81 4.32
CA ILE A 132 -4.88 10.73 5.28
C ILE A 132 -6.39 10.72 5.08
N PRO A 133 -7.17 10.17 6.02
CA PRO A 133 -8.64 10.12 5.92
C PRO A 133 -9.24 11.51 5.72
N ASP A 134 -10.27 11.60 4.88
CA ASP A 134 -11.00 12.83 4.52
C ASP A 134 -10.18 13.90 3.78
N ILE A 135 -8.90 13.63 3.49
CA ILE A 135 -8.02 14.55 2.76
C ILE A 135 -7.60 13.95 1.43
N ASP A 136 -7.12 12.71 1.42
CA ASP A 136 -6.63 12.07 0.20
C ASP A 136 -7.77 11.74 -0.75
N GLN A 137 -7.52 11.98 -2.04
CA GLN A 137 -8.45 11.72 -3.13
C GLN A 137 -7.67 11.35 -4.38
N ALA A 138 -8.15 10.34 -5.08
CA ALA A 138 -7.64 9.94 -6.38
C ALA A 138 -8.77 9.62 -7.34
N ASN A 139 -8.53 9.81 -8.62
CA ASN A 139 -9.46 9.46 -9.69
C ASN A 139 -8.74 8.64 -10.75
N CYS A 140 -9.50 7.76 -11.39
CA CYS A 140 -9.04 6.93 -12.48
C CYS A 140 -10.14 6.73 -13.51
N MET A 141 -9.75 6.68 -14.76
CA MET A 141 -10.63 6.31 -15.86
C MET A 141 -9.98 5.19 -16.67
N ILE A 142 -10.76 4.20 -17.07
CA ILE A 142 -10.29 3.10 -17.91
C ILE A 142 -11.15 3.04 -19.17
N LYS A 143 -10.49 2.97 -20.32
CA LYS A 143 -11.10 2.81 -21.62
C LYS A 143 -10.69 1.47 -22.22
N LEU A 144 -11.68 0.75 -22.78
CA LEU A 144 -11.46 -0.40 -23.64
C LEU A 144 -11.24 0.09 -25.08
N GLU A 145 -10.13 -0.29 -25.69
CA GLU A 145 -9.76 0.03 -27.06
C GLU A 145 -10.30 -1.02 -28.06
N SER A 146 -10.38 -0.64 -29.34
CA SER A 146 -10.94 -1.50 -30.39
C SER A 146 -10.14 -2.79 -30.63
N ASP A 147 -8.88 -2.81 -30.27
CA ASP A 147 -8.03 -4.01 -30.33
C ASP A 147 -8.16 -4.94 -29.11
N GLY A 148 -8.99 -4.56 -28.13
CA GLY A 148 -9.20 -5.32 -26.91
C GLY A 148 -8.23 -4.99 -25.77
N THR A 149 -7.33 -4.03 -25.98
CA THR A 149 -6.44 -3.51 -24.91
C THR A 149 -7.13 -2.43 -24.08
N PHE A 150 -6.49 -2.01 -22.98
CA PHE A 150 -7.03 -1.02 -22.08
C PHE A 150 -6.07 0.16 -21.91
N ILE A 151 -6.62 1.38 -21.96
CA ILE A 151 -5.91 2.58 -21.55
C ILE A 151 -6.45 3.02 -20.19
N VAL A 152 -5.54 3.17 -19.24
CA VAL A 152 -5.82 3.64 -17.89
C VAL A 152 -5.28 5.06 -17.72
N HIS A 153 -6.14 6.01 -17.51
CA HIS A 153 -5.80 7.39 -17.20
C HIS A 153 -5.76 7.53 -15.66
N SER A 154 -4.57 7.66 -15.09
CA SER A 154 -4.34 7.82 -13.66
C SER A 154 -3.86 9.22 -13.34
N GLY A 155 -4.47 9.86 -12.33
CA GLY A 155 -3.98 11.13 -11.80
C GLY A 155 -2.74 10.97 -10.91
N GLY A 156 -2.44 9.75 -10.46
CA GLY A 156 -1.30 9.47 -9.61
C GLY A 156 0.02 9.61 -10.37
N ALA A 157 1.06 10.11 -9.67
CA ALA A 157 2.40 10.23 -10.21
C ALA A 157 3.30 9.11 -9.67
N ASP A 158 3.96 8.38 -10.57
CA ASP A 158 5.01 7.44 -10.18
C ASP A 158 6.32 8.19 -9.91
N ILE A 159 6.65 8.32 -8.63
CA ILE A 159 7.87 8.96 -8.15
C ILE A 159 9.01 7.97 -7.86
N GLY A 160 9.00 6.82 -8.51
CA GLY A 160 9.90 5.70 -8.28
C GLY A 160 9.31 4.63 -7.35
N THR A 161 8.01 4.72 -7.02
CA THR A 161 7.30 3.77 -6.15
C THR A 161 6.68 2.60 -6.91
N GLY A 162 6.70 2.62 -8.23
CA GLY A 162 6.10 1.60 -9.08
C GLY A 162 4.58 1.73 -9.19
N LEU A 163 4.03 2.93 -9.02
CA LEU A 163 2.58 3.14 -9.02
C LEU A 163 1.93 2.72 -10.33
N ASP A 164 2.54 3.05 -11.49
CA ASP A 164 2.02 2.65 -12.78
C ASP A 164 1.93 1.14 -12.92
N THR A 165 2.93 0.43 -12.43
CA THR A 165 2.92 -1.04 -12.38
C THR A 165 1.82 -1.59 -11.45
N VAL A 166 1.58 -0.94 -10.31
CA VAL A 166 0.52 -1.32 -9.37
C VAL A 166 -0.85 -1.13 -10.03
N VAL A 167 -1.09 0.03 -10.64
CA VAL A 167 -2.34 0.36 -11.36
C VAL A 167 -2.59 -0.65 -12.48
N THR A 168 -1.57 -0.94 -13.30
CA THR A 168 -1.63 -1.95 -14.35
C THR A 168 -2.08 -3.31 -13.81
N LYS A 169 -1.44 -3.79 -12.74
CA LYS A 169 -1.75 -5.10 -12.15
C LYS A 169 -3.16 -5.17 -11.57
N LEU A 170 -3.59 -4.12 -10.86
CA LEU A 170 -4.92 -4.07 -10.28
C LEU A 170 -6.02 -4.07 -11.35
N ALA A 171 -5.83 -3.28 -12.42
CA ALA A 171 -6.76 -3.26 -13.55
C ALA A 171 -6.80 -4.62 -14.27
N ALA A 172 -5.64 -5.20 -14.57
CA ALA A 172 -5.53 -6.48 -15.25
C ALA A 172 -6.17 -7.63 -14.46
N GLU A 173 -6.00 -7.65 -13.13
CA GLU A 173 -6.62 -8.66 -12.26
C GLU A 173 -8.14 -8.57 -12.29
N VAL A 174 -8.71 -7.37 -12.17
CA VAL A 174 -10.18 -7.17 -12.18
C VAL A 174 -10.77 -7.47 -13.56
N LEU A 175 -10.06 -7.10 -14.63
CA LEU A 175 -10.51 -7.30 -16.01
C LEU A 175 -10.18 -8.68 -16.58
N HIS A 176 -9.49 -9.53 -15.82
CA HIS A 176 -9.07 -10.87 -16.24
C HIS A 176 -8.30 -10.88 -17.57
N CYS A 177 -7.41 -9.90 -17.76
CA CYS A 177 -6.57 -9.79 -18.96
C CYS A 177 -5.08 -9.85 -18.58
N PRO A 178 -4.18 -10.12 -19.55
CA PRO A 178 -2.74 -9.98 -19.33
C PRO A 178 -2.36 -8.53 -18.98
N ALA A 179 -1.41 -8.36 -18.07
CA ALA A 179 -0.95 -7.03 -17.69
C ALA A 179 -0.34 -6.22 -18.87
N GLN A 180 0.20 -6.89 -19.87
CA GLN A 180 0.72 -6.27 -21.09
C GLN A 180 -0.35 -5.60 -21.96
N ASP A 181 -1.61 -5.97 -21.77
CA ASP A 181 -2.75 -5.40 -22.50
C ASP A 181 -3.31 -4.15 -21.80
N VAL A 182 -2.72 -3.74 -20.68
CA VAL A 182 -3.10 -2.55 -19.91
C VAL A 182 -2.02 -1.49 -20.01
N HIS A 183 -2.33 -0.36 -20.60
CA HIS A 183 -1.43 0.77 -20.81
C HIS A 183 -1.83 1.93 -19.89
N VAL A 184 -0.90 2.38 -19.03
CA VAL A 184 -1.15 3.49 -18.10
C VAL A 184 -0.61 4.79 -18.68
N ILE A 185 -1.47 5.82 -18.67
CA ILE A 185 -1.09 7.22 -18.93
C ILE A 185 -1.21 7.94 -17.59
N SER A 186 -0.07 8.35 -17.04
CA SER A 186 0.03 9.06 -15.78
C SER A 186 0.87 10.33 -15.93
N GLY A 187 0.68 11.30 -15.04
CA GLY A 187 1.47 12.54 -15.02
C GLY A 187 1.26 13.48 -16.21
N ASP A 188 0.29 13.21 -17.06
CA ASP A 188 -0.09 14.03 -18.20
C ASP A 188 -1.37 14.82 -17.87
N THR A 189 -1.25 16.14 -17.71
CA THR A 189 -2.36 17.01 -17.32
C THR A 189 -3.46 17.16 -18.38
N ASP A 190 -3.19 16.79 -19.63
CA ASP A 190 -4.21 16.81 -20.69
C ASP A 190 -5.11 15.58 -20.64
N HIS A 191 -4.64 14.49 -20.03
CA HIS A 191 -5.33 13.21 -20.00
C HIS A 191 -5.64 12.71 -18.58
N ALA A 192 -4.84 13.11 -17.59
CA ALA A 192 -4.99 12.63 -16.21
C ALA A 192 -6.13 13.35 -15.49
N LEU A 193 -6.86 12.59 -14.69
CA LEU A 193 -7.84 13.12 -13.76
C LEU A 193 -7.14 13.65 -12.50
N PHE A 194 -7.88 14.43 -11.71
CA PHE A 194 -7.36 14.97 -10.47
C PHE A 194 -6.91 13.87 -9.49
N ASP A 195 -5.72 14.03 -8.95
CA ASP A 195 -5.17 13.24 -7.86
C ASP A 195 -4.54 14.20 -6.85
N LYS A 196 -4.64 13.90 -5.58
CA LYS A 196 -4.13 14.75 -4.51
C LYS A 196 -2.60 14.75 -4.44
N GLY A 197 -1.96 13.71 -4.94
CA GLY A 197 -0.52 13.54 -5.01
C GLY A 197 0.02 12.35 -4.21
N ALA A 198 1.25 11.98 -4.52
CA ALA A 198 1.95 10.82 -3.93
C ALA A 198 2.60 11.19 -2.58
N TYR A 199 1.82 11.56 -1.57
CA TYR A 199 2.30 11.82 -0.22
C TYR A 199 1.60 10.91 0.79
N ALA A 200 2.03 10.94 2.05
CA ALA A 200 1.50 10.10 3.14
C ALA A 200 1.41 8.60 2.79
N SER A 201 2.24 8.11 1.87
CA SER A 201 2.23 6.72 1.38
C SER A 201 0.88 6.28 0.81
N SER A 202 0.16 7.20 0.16
CA SER A 202 -1.22 7.00 -0.30
C SER A 202 -1.36 6.34 -1.67
N GLY A 203 -0.33 6.36 -2.52
CA GLY A 203 -0.42 5.97 -3.92
C GLY A 203 -1.13 4.63 -4.17
N THR A 204 -0.62 3.53 -3.64
CA THR A 204 -1.28 2.21 -3.80
C THR A 204 -2.68 2.19 -3.17
N CYS A 205 -2.87 2.85 -2.02
CA CYS A 205 -4.15 2.83 -1.32
C CYS A 205 -5.22 3.64 -2.05
N PHE A 206 -4.93 4.87 -2.47
CA PHE A 206 -5.93 5.75 -3.08
C PHE A 206 -5.96 5.60 -4.59
N SER A 207 -4.85 5.86 -5.30
CA SER A 207 -4.81 5.76 -6.77
C SER A 207 -5.01 4.33 -7.23
N GLY A 208 -4.46 3.33 -6.51
CA GLY A 208 -4.71 1.92 -6.78
C GLY A 208 -6.17 1.51 -6.59
N ASN A 209 -6.84 1.97 -5.52
CA ASN A 209 -8.28 1.72 -5.34
C ASN A 209 -9.14 2.44 -6.38
N ALA A 210 -8.77 3.66 -6.79
CA ALA A 210 -9.46 4.35 -7.87
C ALA A 210 -9.40 3.54 -9.18
N ALA A 211 -8.23 2.98 -9.51
CA ALA A 211 -8.07 2.10 -10.67
C ALA A 211 -8.88 0.81 -10.54
N ARG A 212 -8.87 0.17 -9.37
CA ARG A 212 -9.68 -1.03 -9.10
C ARG A 212 -11.17 -0.76 -9.30
N LEU A 213 -11.70 0.32 -8.72
CA LEU A 213 -13.10 0.70 -8.86
C LEU A 213 -13.49 1.05 -10.30
N ALA A 214 -12.61 1.75 -11.04
CA ALA A 214 -12.82 2.03 -12.45
C ALA A 214 -12.86 0.74 -13.28
N ALA A 215 -11.98 -0.21 -12.98
CA ALA A 215 -11.94 -1.53 -13.62
C ALA A 215 -13.21 -2.35 -13.32
N GLU A 216 -13.69 -2.33 -12.06
CA GLU A 216 -14.95 -2.99 -11.68
C GLU A 216 -16.14 -2.43 -12.44
N ASN A 217 -16.26 -1.10 -12.55
CA ASN A 217 -17.30 -0.45 -13.32
C ASN A 217 -17.23 -0.82 -14.81
N LEU A 218 -16.03 -0.87 -15.37
CA LEU A 218 -15.86 -1.27 -16.78
C LEU A 218 -16.17 -2.76 -16.98
N ARG A 219 -15.77 -3.61 -16.06
CA ARG A 219 -16.08 -5.05 -16.06
C ARG A 219 -17.58 -5.30 -16.15
N GLU A 220 -18.37 -4.59 -15.37
CA GLU A 220 -19.83 -4.73 -15.43
C GLU A 220 -20.38 -4.40 -16.82
N LYS A 221 -19.88 -3.34 -17.46
CA LYS A 221 -20.25 -2.97 -18.82
C LYS A 221 -19.82 -4.02 -19.85
N ILE A 222 -18.60 -4.53 -19.75
CA ILE A 222 -18.09 -5.58 -20.64
C ILE A 222 -18.95 -6.84 -20.51
N LEU A 223 -19.27 -7.27 -19.28
CA LEU A 223 -20.14 -8.43 -19.07
C LEU A 223 -21.54 -8.20 -19.63
N PHE A 224 -22.11 -7.01 -19.46
CA PHE A 224 -23.43 -6.68 -20.01
C PHE A 224 -23.45 -6.76 -21.53
N HIS A 225 -22.49 -6.12 -22.22
CA HIS A 225 -22.44 -6.15 -23.69
C HIS A 225 -22.07 -7.54 -24.24
N GLY A 226 -21.15 -8.24 -23.59
CA GLY A 226 -20.81 -9.61 -23.96
C GLY A 226 -22.00 -10.57 -23.82
N ALA A 227 -22.77 -10.46 -22.74
CA ALA A 227 -23.99 -11.23 -22.54
C ALA A 227 -25.03 -10.97 -23.64
N GLN A 228 -25.23 -9.68 -24.02
CA GLN A 228 -26.10 -9.32 -25.10
C GLN A 228 -25.65 -9.93 -26.44
N MET A 229 -24.36 -9.91 -26.75
CA MET A 229 -23.81 -10.48 -27.98
C MET A 229 -23.96 -11.99 -28.02
N LEU A 230 -23.84 -12.68 -26.91
CA LEU A 230 -24.03 -14.12 -26.75
C LEU A 230 -25.53 -14.51 -26.71
N GLY A 231 -26.41 -13.54 -26.45
CA GLY A 231 -27.83 -13.80 -26.22
C GLY A 231 -28.05 -14.66 -24.96
N GLU A 232 -27.32 -14.33 -23.90
CA GLU A 232 -27.35 -14.99 -22.59
C GLU A 232 -27.62 -13.99 -21.47
N PRO A 233 -28.15 -14.40 -20.32
CA PRO A 233 -28.23 -13.55 -19.15
C PRO A 233 -26.84 -13.17 -18.64
N VAL A 234 -26.66 -11.96 -18.09
CA VAL A 234 -25.39 -11.50 -17.52
C VAL A 234 -24.88 -12.43 -16.40
N ALA A 235 -25.79 -13.04 -15.65
CA ALA A 235 -25.43 -13.99 -14.59
C ALA A 235 -24.81 -15.31 -15.10
N ASP A 236 -24.98 -15.63 -16.38
CA ASP A 236 -24.47 -16.87 -17.00
C ASP A 236 -23.14 -16.67 -17.75
N VAL A 237 -22.63 -15.44 -17.79
CA VAL A 237 -21.37 -15.11 -18.47
C VAL A 237 -20.30 -14.64 -17.46
N GLN A 238 -19.04 -14.82 -17.81
CA GLN A 238 -17.91 -14.39 -17.00
C GLN A 238 -16.75 -13.89 -17.85
N LEU A 239 -15.89 -13.05 -17.28
CA LEU A 239 -14.62 -12.73 -17.91
C LEU A 239 -13.70 -13.93 -17.87
N ALA A 240 -12.93 -14.14 -18.92
CA ALA A 240 -11.92 -15.19 -19.01
C ALA A 240 -10.70 -14.71 -19.80
N THR A 241 -9.52 -15.17 -19.36
CA THR A 241 -8.27 -14.95 -20.07
C THR A 241 -8.27 -15.72 -21.40
N PRO A 242 -7.80 -15.13 -22.50
CA PRO A 242 -7.03 -13.90 -22.64
C PRO A 242 -7.84 -12.65 -23.06
N GLY A 243 -8.87 -12.25 -22.37
CA GLY A 243 -9.64 -11.05 -22.68
C GLY A 243 -10.89 -11.35 -23.50
N VAL A 244 -11.72 -12.25 -22.99
CA VAL A 244 -13.01 -12.65 -23.59
C VAL A 244 -14.10 -12.64 -22.53
N VAL A 245 -15.34 -12.48 -22.97
CA VAL A 245 -16.53 -12.86 -22.20
C VAL A 245 -16.95 -14.23 -22.64
N ARG A 246 -17.01 -15.16 -21.71
CA ARG A 246 -17.37 -16.56 -21.94
C ARG A 246 -18.73 -16.87 -21.34
N GLY A 247 -19.59 -17.49 -22.14
CA GLY A 247 -20.88 -18.06 -21.74
C GLY A 247 -21.04 -19.50 -22.20
N LYS A 248 -22.24 -20.06 -22.05
CA LYS A 248 -22.57 -21.42 -22.49
C LYS A 248 -22.63 -21.53 -24.03
N LYS A 249 -22.96 -20.47 -24.71
CA LYS A 249 -23.10 -20.42 -26.17
C LYS A 249 -21.81 -20.07 -26.92
N GLY A 250 -20.75 -19.71 -26.22
CA GLY A 250 -19.46 -19.38 -26.82
C GLY A 250 -18.72 -18.28 -26.10
N GLU A 251 -17.86 -17.61 -26.85
CA GLU A 251 -17.01 -16.52 -26.36
C GLU A 251 -17.10 -15.30 -27.29
N VAL A 252 -16.96 -14.12 -26.72
CA VAL A 252 -16.85 -12.84 -27.43
C VAL A 252 -15.61 -12.11 -26.94
N SER A 253 -14.76 -11.67 -27.87
CA SER A 253 -13.55 -10.92 -27.53
C SER A 253 -13.86 -9.51 -27.00
N PHE A 254 -12.94 -8.95 -26.23
CA PHE A 254 -13.06 -7.56 -25.79
C PHE A 254 -13.02 -6.59 -26.97
N GLY A 255 -12.25 -6.89 -28.02
CA GLY A 255 -12.23 -6.11 -29.27
C GLY A 255 -13.59 -6.07 -29.95
N ASP A 256 -14.28 -7.21 -30.08
CA ASP A 256 -15.61 -7.26 -30.66
C ASP A 256 -16.64 -6.44 -29.85
N ILE A 257 -16.51 -6.48 -28.51
CA ILE A 257 -17.36 -5.69 -27.61
C ILE A 257 -17.12 -4.20 -27.80
N ALA A 258 -15.84 -3.78 -27.92
CA ALA A 258 -15.47 -2.40 -28.16
C ALA A 258 -16.05 -1.87 -29.49
N HIS A 259 -15.86 -2.62 -30.58
CA HIS A 259 -16.41 -2.26 -31.90
C HIS A 259 -17.93 -2.08 -31.89
N LYS A 260 -18.65 -2.92 -31.17
CA LYS A 260 -20.11 -2.77 -31.06
C LYS A 260 -20.50 -1.51 -30.28
N GLY A 261 -19.71 -1.13 -29.26
CA GLY A 261 -19.94 0.11 -28.49
C GLY A 261 -19.72 1.39 -29.29
N GLU A 262 -18.87 1.36 -30.33
CA GLU A 262 -18.62 2.50 -31.22
C GLU A 262 -19.79 2.72 -32.26
N THR A 263 -20.56 1.71 -32.53
CA THR A 263 -21.61 1.72 -33.54
C THR A 263 -23.04 1.86 -32.99
N GLY A 264 -23.20 1.91 -31.69
CA GLY A 264 -24.46 2.04 -30.93
C GLY A 264 -24.51 3.31 -30.12
#